data_d50ff0d07c6dcd7d579db4d5350676f5
#
_entry.id   d50ff0d07c6dcd7d579db4d5350676f5
#
_cell.length_a   1.000
_cell.length_b   1.000
_cell.length_c   1.000
_cell.angle_alpha   90.00
_cell.angle_beta   90.00
_cell.angle_gamma   90.00
#
_symmetry.space_group_name_H-M   'P 1'
#
loop_
_entity.id
_entity.type
_entity.pdbx_description
1 polymer ?
#
loop_
_entity_poly.entity_id
_entity_poly.type
_entity_poly.pdbx_seq_one_letter_code
_entity_poly.pdbx_strand_id
1 'polypeptide(L)'
;QEYARLYDDMQLGLTTWSPLASGLLTGKYRTGVPADSRGAMASLSFLLPGLTDAAKNTAVGQLSDIATELGGNVAQLAIAWVNKNPRVSTVILGASKLSQLHDNLGALAITPKLTPEVMARIDAIAKPLAA
;
A
#
# COMPACT_ATOMS: atom_id res chain seq x y z
N GLN A 1 11.10 15.89 6.31
CA GLN A 1 11.36 17.30 6.02
C GLN A 1 12.86 17.60 6.00
N GLU A 2 13.65 17.06 6.92
CA GLU A 2 15.08 17.32 7.08
C GLU A 2 15.92 16.87 5.87
N TYR A 3 15.54 15.79 5.23
CA TYR A 3 16.24 15.23 4.06
C TYR A 3 15.67 15.70 2.71
N ALA A 4 14.66 16.59 2.70
CA ALA A 4 13.99 16.99 1.46
C ALA A 4 14.96 17.56 0.40
N ARG A 5 15.94 18.35 0.85
CA ARG A 5 16.95 18.97 -0.03
C ARG A 5 17.87 17.95 -0.72
N LEU A 6 18.11 16.78 -0.10
CA LEU A 6 18.95 15.74 -0.71
C LEU A 6 18.31 15.18 -2.00
N TYR A 7 16.98 15.14 -2.06
CA TYR A 7 16.27 14.65 -3.25
C TYR A 7 16.34 15.67 -4.40
N ASP A 8 16.25 16.95 -4.08
CA ASP A 8 16.21 18.03 -5.08
C ASP A 8 17.64 18.45 -5.50
N ASP A 9 18.56 18.63 -4.54
CA ASP A 9 19.91 19.14 -4.78
C ASP A 9 20.87 18.04 -5.27
N MET A 10 20.72 16.80 -4.75
CA MET A 10 21.62 15.68 -5.03
C MET A 10 21.00 14.55 -5.84
N GLN A 11 19.72 14.69 -6.22
CA GLN A 11 18.95 13.69 -6.95
C GLN A 11 18.96 12.30 -6.28
N LEU A 12 18.95 12.28 -4.93
CA LEU A 12 18.93 11.05 -4.16
C LEU A 12 17.62 10.29 -4.40
N GLY A 13 17.72 9.04 -4.84
CA GLY A 13 16.55 8.16 -4.99
C GLY A 13 16.16 7.48 -3.68
N LEU A 14 14.87 7.22 -3.50
CA LEU A 14 14.32 6.50 -2.35
C LEU A 14 14.16 5.01 -2.67
N THR A 15 14.65 4.17 -1.76
CA THR A 15 14.28 2.77 -1.68
C THR A 15 13.22 2.62 -0.59
N THR A 16 12.02 2.20 -0.96
CA THR A 16 10.89 2.01 -0.04
C THR A 16 10.67 0.53 0.23
N TRP A 17 10.12 0.21 1.40
CA TRP A 17 9.84 -1.15 1.84
C TRP A 17 8.47 -1.25 2.51
N SER A 18 7.94 -2.47 2.62
CA SER A 18 6.61 -2.73 3.22
C SER A 18 5.45 -1.94 2.60
N PRO A 19 5.31 -1.87 1.25
CA PRO A 19 4.27 -1.05 0.61
C PRO A 19 2.84 -1.50 0.95
N LEU A 20 2.68 -2.71 1.49
CA LEU A 20 1.38 -3.28 1.86
C LEU A 20 1.09 -3.21 3.38
N ALA A 21 1.88 -2.45 4.16
CA ALA A 21 1.68 -2.25 5.60
C ALA A 21 1.41 -3.58 6.34
N SER A 22 2.34 -4.53 6.24
CA SER A 22 2.25 -5.88 6.83
C SER A 22 1.04 -6.70 6.35
N GLY A 23 0.46 -6.32 5.21
CA GLY A 23 -0.68 -6.98 4.60
C GLY A 23 -2.03 -6.29 4.86
N LEU A 24 -2.09 -5.19 5.61
CA LEU A 24 -3.31 -4.39 5.79
C LEU A 24 -3.89 -3.96 4.43
N LEU A 25 -3.04 -3.42 3.56
CA LEU A 25 -3.41 -2.92 2.22
C LEU A 25 -3.65 -4.03 1.19
N THR A 26 -3.80 -5.28 1.62
CA THR A 26 -4.36 -6.36 0.77
C THR A 26 -5.87 -6.51 0.96
N GLY A 27 -6.46 -5.86 1.96
CA GLY A 27 -7.88 -5.97 2.29
C GLY A 27 -8.28 -7.23 3.06
N LYS A 28 -7.37 -8.17 3.31
CA LYS A 28 -7.68 -9.48 3.91
C LYS A 28 -8.10 -9.42 5.38
N TYR A 29 -7.83 -8.32 6.07
CA TYR A 29 -8.18 -8.14 7.49
C TYR A 29 -9.55 -7.48 7.70
N ARG A 30 -10.26 -7.11 6.63
CA ARG A 30 -11.59 -6.44 6.71
C ARG A 30 -12.67 -7.32 7.35
N THR A 31 -12.56 -8.62 7.22
CA THR A 31 -13.55 -9.60 7.72
C THR A 31 -13.01 -10.48 8.85
N GLY A 32 -11.83 -10.16 9.38
CA GLY A 32 -11.18 -10.93 10.43
C GLY A 32 -9.71 -11.21 10.13
N VAL A 33 -9.07 -12.02 10.97
CA VAL A 33 -7.65 -12.38 10.83
C VAL A 33 -7.53 -13.76 10.20
N PRO A 34 -7.08 -13.88 8.93
CA PRO A 34 -6.86 -15.17 8.30
C PRO A 34 -5.78 -15.98 9.03
N ALA A 35 -6.00 -17.29 9.18
CA ALA A 35 -5.10 -18.18 9.93
C ALA A 35 -3.68 -18.27 9.32
N ASP A 36 -3.56 -18.09 8.01
CA ASP A 36 -2.28 -18.11 7.27
C ASP A 36 -1.65 -16.71 7.10
N SER A 37 -2.10 -15.73 7.89
CA SER A 37 -1.64 -14.34 7.81
C SER A 37 -0.64 -13.98 8.90
N ARG A 38 0.10 -12.88 8.69
CA ARG A 38 0.99 -12.31 9.72
C ARG A 38 0.26 -11.96 11.02
N GLY A 39 -1.00 -11.54 10.94
CA GLY A 39 -1.83 -11.22 12.10
C GLY A 39 -2.13 -12.44 12.98
N ALA A 40 -2.06 -13.66 12.45
CA ALA A 40 -2.23 -14.90 13.21
C ALA A 40 -0.93 -15.43 13.83
N MET A 41 0.24 -14.87 13.48
CA MET A 41 1.53 -15.30 13.99
C MET A 41 1.78 -14.73 15.38
N ALA A 42 1.97 -15.59 16.38
CA ALA A 42 2.24 -15.18 17.77
C ALA A 42 3.47 -14.25 17.88
N SER A 43 4.52 -14.50 17.11
CA SER A 43 5.74 -13.66 17.06
C SER A 43 5.51 -12.26 16.48
N LEU A 44 4.39 -12.02 15.82
CA LEU A 44 4.02 -10.75 15.20
C LEU A 44 2.75 -10.14 15.80
N SER A 45 2.36 -10.58 17.02
CA SER A 45 1.15 -10.12 17.70
C SER A 45 1.08 -8.61 17.89
N PHE A 46 2.23 -7.93 17.96
CA PHE A 46 2.31 -6.47 18.06
C PHE A 46 1.73 -5.74 16.83
N LEU A 47 1.59 -6.41 15.69
CA LEU A 47 0.95 -5.85 14.50
C LEU A 47 -0.58 -5.88 14.58
N LEU A 48 -1.14 -6.79 15.39
CA LEU A 48 -2.56 -7.08 15.39
C LEU A 48 -3.47 -5.86 15.61
N PRO A 49 -3.19 -4.96 16.58
CA PRO A 49 -4.02 -3.78 16.77
C PRO A 49 -4.13 -2.89 15.51
N GLY A 50 -3.01 -2.71 14.80
CA GLY A 50 -3.01 -1.94 13.55
C GLY A 50 -3.71 -2.64 12.38
N LEU A 51 -3.63 -3.99 12.32
CA LEU A 51 -4.25 -4.79 11.26
C LEU A 51 -5.75 -4.93 11.43
N THR A 52 -6.25 -4.89 12.67
CA THR A 52 -7.68 -5.02 12.99
C THR A 52 -8.38 -3.69 13.28
N ASP A 53 -7.68 -2.57 13.15
CA ASP A 53 -8.26 -1.25 13.33
C ASP A 53 -9.43 -1.01 12.36
N ALA A 54 -10.59 -0.68 12.91
CA ALA A 54 -11.82 -0.55 12.14
C ALA A 54 -11.78 0.62 11.15
N ALA A 55 -11.18 1.76 11.56
CA ALA A 55 -11.10 2.94 10.69
C ALA A 55 -10.16 2.69 9.50
N LYS A 56 -9.01 2.04 9.75
CA LYS A 56 -8.08 1.64 8.69
C LYS A 56 -8.70 0.64 7.74
N ASN A 57 -9.40 -0.37 8.25
CA ASN A 57 -10.06 -1.38 7.40
C ASN A 57 -11.23 -0.78 6.59
N THR A 58 -11.94 0.22 7.12
CA THR A 58 -12.92 0.99 6.36
C THR A 58 -12.27 1.75 5.21
N ALA A 59 -11.17 2.45 5.48
CA ALA A 59 -10.42 3.15 4.43
C ALA A 59 -9.86 2.19 3.37
N VAL A 60 -9.36 1.03 3.77
CA VAL A 60 -8.92 -0.03 2.84
C VAL A 60 -10.09 -0.48 1.95
N GLY A 61 -11.31 -0.53 2.47
CA GLY A 61 -12.52 -0.79 1.67
C GLY A 61 -12.72 0.27 0.58
N GLN A 62 -12.69 1.55 0.96
CA GLN A 62 -12.83 2.67 0.02
C GLN A 62 -11.70 2.69 -1.03
N LEU A 63 -10.46 2.38 -0.64
CA LEU A 63 -9.34 2.25 -1.57
C LEU A 63 -9.52 1.06 -2.52
N SER A 64 -10.15 -0.03 -2.05
CA SER A 64 -10.48 -1.18 -2.89
C SER A 64 -11.49 -0.84 -3.99
N ASP A 65 -12.44 0.04 -3.71
CA ASP A 65 -13.39 0.51 -4.72
C ASP A 65 -12.66 1.29 -5.83
N ILE A 66 -11.76 2.21 -5.47
CA ILE A 66 -10.92 2.92 -6.44
C ILE A 66 -10.06 1.93 -7.25
N ALA A 67 -9.45 0.94 -6.61
CA ALA A 67 -8.63 -0.05 -7.30
C ALA A 67 -9.44 -0.84 -8.33
N THR A 68 -10.67 -1.20 -7.99
CA THR A 68 -11.60 -1.91 -8.88
C THR A 68 -11.98 -1.06 -10.10
N GLU A 69 -12.27 0.23 -9.91
CA GLU A 69 -12.52 1.17 -11.01
C GLU A 69 -11.35 1.24 -11.99
N LEU A 70 -10.11 1.14 -11.48
CA LEU A 70 -8.89 1.15 -12.30
C LEU A 70 -8.56 -0.22 -12.91
N GLY A 71 -9.34 -1.27 -12.63
CA GLY A 71 -9.15 -2.63 -13.14
C GLY A 71 -8.06 -3.41 -12.41
N GLY A 72 -7.83 -3.14 -11.13
CA GLY A 72 -6.90 -3.84 -10.28
C GLY A 72 -7.47 -4.15 -8.89
N ASN A 73 -6.59 -4.51 -7.96
CA ASN A 73 -6.92 -4.71 -6.55
C ASN A 73 -6.21 -3.70 -5.65
N VAL A 74 -6.60 -3.63 -4.37
CA VAL A 74 -6.07 -2.65 -3.43
C VAL A 74 -4.57 -2.80 -3.17
N ALA A 75 -4.01 -4.02 -3.24
CA ALA A 75 -2.57 -4.24 -3.11
C ALA A 75 -1.81 -3.64 -4.30
N GLN A 76 -2.32 -3.84 -5.51
CA GLN A 76 -1.76 -3.22 -6.71
C GLN A 76 -1.87 -1.70 -6.68
N LEU A 77 -3.01 -1.16 -6.19
CA LEU A 77 -3.18 0.28 -6.01
C LEU A 77 -2.15 0.85 -5.03
N ALA A 78 -1.93 0.20 -3.89
CA ALA A 78 -0.98 0.63 -2.89
C ALA A 78 0.47 0.65 -3.42
N ILE A 79 0.88 -0.39 -4.15
CA ILE A 79 2.19 -0.46 -4.79
C ILE A 79 2.31 0.62 -5.87
N ALA A 80 1.29 0.78 -6.71
CA ALA A 80 1.26 1.79 -7.76
C ALA A 80 1.35 3.21 -7.20
N TRP A 81 0.69 3.48 -6.08
CA TRP A 81 0.75 4.78 -5.39
C TRP A 81 2.16 5.11 -4.93
N VAL A 82 2.88 4.16 -4.34
CA VAL A 82 4.29 4.35 -3.97
C VAL A 82 5.16 4.57 -5.22
N ASN A 83 4.97 3.75 -6.25
CA ASN A 83 5.72 3.81 -7.50
C ASN A 83 5.46 5.10 -8.31
N LYS A 84 4.33 5.76 -8.08
CA LYS A 84 3.97 7.04 -8.72
C LYS A 84 4.82 8.21 -8.24
N ASN A 85 5.42 8.11 -7.05
CA ASN A 85 6.27 9.16 -6.50
C ASN A 85 7.60 9.23 -7.28
N PRO A 86 7.92 10.34 -7.96
CA PRO A 86 9.11 10.46 -8.80
C PRO A 86 10.44 10.34 -8.02
N ARG A 87 10.42 10.48 -6.71
CA ARG A 87 11.59 10.32 -5.85
C ARG A 87 11.85 8.85 -5.46
N VAL A 88 10.92 7.95 -5.74
CA VAL A 88 11.05 6.52 -5.44
C VAL A 88 11.76 5.83 -6.60
N SER A 89 12.96 5.33 -6.36
CA SER A 89 13.75 4.56 -7.32
C SER A 89 13.36 3.08 -7.33
N THR A 90 12.95 2.54 -6.18
CA THR A 90 12.54 1.14 -6.09
C THR A 90 11.58 0.90 -4.93
N VAL A 91 10.65 -0.04 -5.13
CA VAL A 91 9.70 -0.52 -4.14
C VAL A 91 10.02 -1.97 -3.81
N ILE A 92 10.54 -2.23 -2.61
CA ILE A 92 10.87 -3.59 -2.16
C ILE A 92 9.59 -4.31 -1.77
N LEU A 93 9.24 -5.34 -2.55
CA LEU A 93 8.08 -6.19 -2.32
C LEU A 93 8.44 -7.39 -1.42
N GLY A 94 7.44 -7.89 -0.68
CA GLY A 94 7.52 -9.15 0.03
C GLY A 94 6.45 -10.11 -0.52
N ALA A 95 6.86 -11.31 -0.91
CA ALA A 95 5.95 -12.37 -1.35
C ALA A 95 6.40 -13.70 -0.77
N SER A 96 5.47 -14.46 -0.20
CA SER A 96 5.70 -15.84 0.28
C SER A 96 5.23 -16.89 -0.71
N LYS A 97 4.50 -16.48 -1.75
CA LYS A 97 3.98 -17.34 -2.82
C LYS A 97 4.23 -16.67 -4.18
N LEU A 98 4.54 -17.46 -5.20
CA LEU A 98 4.78 -16.93 -6.56
C LEU A 98 3.56 -16.16 -7.11
N SER A 99 2.35 -16.65 -6.80
CA SER A 99 1.10 -15.97 -7.19
C SER A 99 1.00 -14.53 -6.64
N GLN A 100 1.49 -14.29 -5.41
CA GLN A 100 1.53 -12.93 -4.82
C GLN A 100 2.51 -12.02 -5.58
N LEU A 101 3.64 -12.57 -6.03
CA LEU A 101 4.61 -11.80 -6.84
C LEU A 101 3.98 -11.40 -8.17
N HIS A 102 3.36 -12.35 -8.88
CA HIS A 102 2.67 -12.07 -10.15
C HIS A 102 1.56 -11.03 -9.97
N ASP A 103 0.74 -11.18 -8.93
CA ASP A 103 -0.33 -10.22 -8.63
C ASP A 103 0.23 -8.82 -8.35
N ASN A 104 1.26 -8.71 -7.52
CA ASN A 104 1.90 -7.44 -7.17
C ASN A 104 2.49 -6.72 -8.40
N LEU A 105 3.05 -7.45 -9.38
CA LEU A 105 3.58 -6.87 -10.61
C LEU A 105 2.48 -6.21 -11.47
N GLY A 106 1.22 -6.59 -11.29
CA GLY A 106 0.07 -5.92 -11.89
C GLY A 106 -0.05 -4.44 -11.53
N ALA A 107 0.60 -4.00 -10.45
CA ALA A 107 0.69 -2.59 -10.08
C ALA A 107 1.28 -1.70 -11.18
N LEU A 108 2.15 -2.25 -12.03
CA LEU A 108 2.74 -1.51 -13.16
C LEU A 108 1.68 -1.04 -14.17
N ALA A 109 0.59 -1.81 -14.34
CA ALA A 109 -0.54 -1.43 -15.20
C ALA A 109 -1.47 -0.39 -14.53
N ILE A 110 -1.45 -0.29 -13.20
CA ILE A 110 -2.24 0.69 -12.44
C ILE A 110 -1.53 2.04 -12.35
N THR A 111 -0.20 2.06 -12.21
CA THR A 111 0.60 3.29 -12.04
C THR A 111 0.27 4.40 -13.05
N PRO A 112 0.18 4.17 -14.37
CA PRO A 112 -0.16 5.24 -15.32
C PRO A 112 -1.59 5.76 -15.20
N LYS A 113 -2.51 4.98 -14.60
CA LYS A 113 -3.91 5.34 -14.37
C LYS A 113 -4.12 6.26 -13.16
N LEU A 114 -3.09 6.47 -12.33
CA LEU A 114 -3.13 7.37 -11.18
C LEU A 114 -3.03 8.82 -11.66
N THR A 115 -4.17 9.36 -12.11
CA THR A 115 -4.31 10.78 -12.46
C THR A 115 -4.31 11.66 -11.21
N PRO A 116 -4.13 13.00 -11.34
CA PRO A 116 -4.25 13.92 -10.19
C PRO A 116 -5.57 13.78 -9.43
N GLU A 117 -6.68 13.54 -10.14
CA GLU A 117 -8.01 13.35 -9.55
C GLU A 117 -8.07 12.06 -8.72
N VAL A 118 -7.52 10.96 -9.24
CA VAL A 118 -7.43 9.68 -8.51
C VAL A 118 -6.54 9.84 -7.28
N MET A 119 -5.40 10.52 -7.42
CA MET A 119 -4.50 10.79 -6.28
C MET A 119 -5.18 11.63 -5.20
N ALA A 120 -5.97 12.64 -5.58
CA ALA A 120 -6.73 13.45 -4.63
C ALA A 120 -7.79 12.61 -3.86
N ARG A 121 -8.46 11.66 -4.54
CA ARG A 121 -9.41 10.74 -3.89
C ARG A 121 -8.70 9.83 -2.88
N ILE A 122 -7.55 9.27 -3.25
CA ILE A 122 -6.73 8.43 -2.36
C ILE A 122 -6.30 9.25 -1.14
N ASP A 123 -5.81 10.47 -1.34
CA ASP A 123 -5.38 11.37 -0.28
C ASP A 123 -6.53 11.71 0.70
N ALA A 124 -7.75 11.96 0.19
CA ALA A 124 -8.91 12.25 1.01
C ALA A 124 -9.26 11.09 1.95
N ILE A 125 -9.03 9.85 1.52
CA ILE A 125 -9.26 8.63 2.33
C ILE A 125 -8.11 8.42 3.33
N ALA A 126 -6.86 8.64 2.91
CA ALA A 126 -5.66 8.25 3.68
C ALA A 126 -5.23 9.31 4.71
N LYS A 127 -5.33 10.61 4.40
CA LYS A 127 -4.89 11.70 5.29
C LYS A 127 -5.47 11.67 6.70
N PRO A 128 -6.76 11.40 6.92
CA PRO A 128 -7.33 11.33 8.26
C PRO A 128 -6.72 10.25 9.16
N LEU A 129 -6.04 9.25 8.57
CA LEU A 129 -5.44 8.11 9.27
C LEU A 129 -3.93 8.29 9.53
N ALA A 130 -3.34 9.35 8.99
CA ALA A 130 -1.91 9.63 9.09
C ALA A 130 -1.55 10.56 10.28
N ALA A 131 -2.53 10.93 11.09
CA ALA A 131 -2.38 11.80 12.25
C ALA A 131 -1.95 11.03 13.50
#